data_ccdb8161e76c3b06372413ab8ae9efc7
#
_entry.id   ccdb8161e76c3b06372413ab8ae9efc7
#
_cell.length_a   1.000
_cell.length_b   1.000
_cell.length_c   1.000
_cell.angle_alpha   90.00
_cell.angle_beta   90.00
_cell.angle_gamma   90.00
#
_symmetry.space_group_name_H-M   'P 1'
#
loop_
_entity.id
_entity.type
_entity.pdbx_description
1 polymer ?
#
loop_
_entity_poly.entity_id
_entity_poly.type
_entity_poly.pdbx_seq_one_letter_code
_entity_poly.pdbx_strand_id
1 'polypeptide(L)'
;MGISDSMETAANIPGIPKVALVSPAQGAATLSGDLLDESECDITLRMISVGQPHRAIPVTGSMCAAIAAQITDTVVNRLCRPAAAPDDIRIAHPSGVARVGATVTQQKGKWVADNAVLYRTARRLMDGHVYVSAAKTPGLSAD
;
A
#
# COMPACT_ATOMS: atom_id res chain seq x y z
N MET A 1 -12.36 -16.56 -8.09
CA MET A 1 -11.11 -15.87 -8.44
C MET A 1 -10.24 -16.70 -9.39
N GLY A 2 -10.49 -17.99 -9.59
CA GLY A 2 -9.76 -18.85 -10.50
C GLY A 2 -8.27 -19.05 -10.17
N ILE A 3 -7.88 -18.87 -8.91
CA ILE A 3 -6.49 -19.01 -8.46
C ILE A 3 -6.12 -20.48 -8.28
N SER A 4 -7.10 -21.30 -7.95
CA SER A 4 -6.92 -22.73 -7.67
C SER A 4 -8.21 -23.49 -7.95
N ASP A 5 -8.09 -24.76 -8.30
CA ASP A 5 -9.23 -25.64 -8.62
C ASP A 5 -9.92 -26.18 -7.37
N SER A 6 -9.24 -26.19 -6.22
CA SER A 6 -9.81 -26.63 -4.94
C SER A 6 -9.23 -25.89 -3.74
N MET A 7 -9.86 -26.03 -2.57
CA MET A 7 -9.35 -25.46 -1.32
C MET A 7 -8.03 -26.12 -0.88
N GLU A 8 -7.86 -27.41 -1.17
CA GLU A 8 -6.62 -28.12 -0.82
C GLU A 8 -5.45 -27.60 -1.65
N THR A 9 -5.65 -27.39 -2.96
CA THR A 9 -4.61 -26.81 -3.82
C THR A 9 -4.37 -25.34 -3.51
N ALA A 10 -5.39 -24.58 -3.11
CA ALA A 10 -5.25 -23.21 -2.65
C ALA A 10 -4.36 -23.08 -1.41
N ALA A 11 -4.38 -24.05 -0.50
CA ALA A 11 -3.54 -24.06 0.69
C ALA A 11 -2.02 -24.07 0.35
N ASN A 12 -1.65 -24.56 -0.83
CA ASN A 12 -0.27 -24.55 -1.31
C ASN A 12 0.17 -23.20 -1.92
N ILE A 13 -0.76 -22.21 -2.00
CA ILE A 13 -0.50 -20.87 -2.54
C ILE A 13 -0.82 -19.82 -1.45
N PRO A 14 -0.16 -19.87 -0.29
CA PRO A 14 -0.57 -19.07 0.88
C PRO A 14 -0.37 -17.55 0.71
N GLY A 15 0.37 -17.12 -0.31
CA GLY A 15 0.63 -15.70 -0.58
C GLY A 15 -0.46 -15.00 -1.40
N ILE A 16 -1.43 -15.75 -1.94
CA ILE A 16 -2.46 -15.23 -2.86
C ILE A 16 -3.81 -15.88 -2.53
N PRO A 17 -4.90 -15.10 -2.38
CA PRO A 17 -4.92 -13.64 -2.31
C PRO A 17 -4.42 -13.12 -0.96
N LYS A 18 -3.93 -11.87 -0.93
CA LYS A 18 -3.82 -11.13 0.32
C LYS A 18 -5.20 -10.65 0.74
N VAL A 19 -5.46 -10.66 2.05
CA VAL A 19 -6.73 -10.21 2.62
C VAL A 19 -6.50 -8.97 3.46
N ALA A 20 -7.32 -7.95 3.29
CA ALA A 20 -7.31 -6.76 4.12
C ALA A 20 -8.54 -6.73 5.03
N LEU A 21 -8.34 -6.63 6.33
CA LEU A 21 -9.37 -6.19 7.26
C LEU A 21 -9.42 -4.67 7.20
N VAL A 22 -10.60 -4.13 7.01
CA VAL A 22 -10.85 -2.70 6.80
C VAL A 22 -11.82 -2.20 7.87
N SER A 23 -11.51 -1.07 8.48
CA SER A 23 -12.42 -0.35 9.39
C SER A 23 -12.36 1.16 9.11
N PRO A 24 -13.36 1.93 9.57
CA PRO A 24 -13.24 3.38 9.58
C PRO A 24 -11.93 3.84 10.23
N ALA A 25 -11.57 5.11 10.03
CA ALA A 25 -10.45 5.72 10.72
C ALA A 25 -10.54 5.50 12.24
N GLN A 26 -9.47 5.06 12.86
CA GLN A 26 -9.39 4.80 14.30
C GLN A 26 -8.03 5.24 14.84
N GLY A 27 -8.05 5.89 16.00
CA GLY A 27 -6.86 6.13 16.80
C GLY A 27 -6.33 4.80 17.37
N ALA A 28 -5.02 4.60 17.33
CA ALA A 28 -4.37 3.39 17.84
C ALA A 28 -2.89 3.63 18.14
N ALA A 29 -2.33 2.81 19.03
CA ALA A 29 -0.89 2.75 19.19
C ALA A 29 -0.25 2.03 17.98
N THR A 30 0.85 2.58 17.48
CA THR A 30 1.69 1.95 16.47
C THR A 30 2.61 0.89 17.10
N LEU A 31 3.28 0.10 16.27
CA LEU A 31 4.27 -0.88 16.74
C LEU A 31 5.54 -0.24 17.37
N SER A 32 5.78 1.05 17.10
CA SER A 32 6.83 1.84 17.77
C SER A 32 6.40 2.45 19.09
N GLY A 33 5.11 2.36 19.43
CA GLY A 33 4.54 2.93 20.67
C GLY A 33 3.98 4.36 20.50
N ASP A 34 4.12 4.96 19.33
CA ASP A 34 3.53 6.27 19.03
C ASP A 34 1.99 6.15 18.99
N LEU A 35 1.31 7.15 19.49
CA LEU A 35 -0.15 7.22 19.40
C LEU A 35 -0.55 7.92 18.11
N LEU A 36 -1.34 7.24 17.30
CA LEU A 36 -1.96 7.80 16.12
C LEU A 36 -3.37 8.27 16.50
N ASP A 37 -3.67 9.54 16.22
CA ASP A 37 -5.03 10.07 16.35
C ASP A 37 -5.88 9.68 15.13
N GLU A 38 -7.18 9.51 15.33
CA GLU A 38 -8.10 9.16 14.24
C GLU A 38 -8.20 10.24 13.15
N SER A 39 -7.88 11.50 13.47
CA SER A 39 -7.86 12.61 12.51
C SER A 39 -6.66 12.56 11.56
N GLU A 40 -5.65 11.74 11.86
CA GLU A 40 -4.44 11.58 11.05
C GLU A 40 -4.62 10.55 9.92
N CYS A 41 -5.75 9.85 9.88
CA CYS A 41 -6.04 8.86 8.84
C CYS A 41 -7.48 8.95 8.31
N ASP A 42 -7.70 8.38 7.15
CA ASP A 42 -9.01 8.35 6.49
C ASP A 42 -9.65 6.97 6.56
N ILE A 43 -8.83 5.94 6.76
CA ILE A 43 -9.24 4.55 6.86
C ILE A 43 -8.16 3.75 7.61
N THR A 44 -8.57 2.67 8.26
CA THR A 44 -7.64 1.76 8.93
C THR A 44 -7.62 0.40 8.22
N LEU A 45 -6.43 -0.10 7.89
CA LEU A 45 -6.24 -1.41 7.27
C LEU A 45 -5.27 -2.29 8.07
N ARG A 46 -5.61 -3.59 8.09
CA ARG A 46 -4.72 -4.65 8.57
C ARG A 46 -4.61 -5.71 7.46
N MET A 47 -3.45 -5.78 6.83
CA MET A 47 -3.21 -6.73 5.73
C MET A 47 -2.74 -8.06 6.29
N ILE A 48 -3.33 -9.14 5.81
CA ILE A 48 -2.97 -10.52 6.13
C ILE A 48 -2.42 -11.19 4.88
N SER A 49 -1.29 -11.85 5.00
CA SER A 49 -0.68 -12.64 3.94
C SER A 49 0.08 -13.81 4.56
N VAL A 50 0.02 -14.97 3.94
CA VAL A 50 0.67 -16.20 4.44
C VAL A 50 0.26 -16.50 5.89
N GLY A 51 -1.02 -16.28 6.21
CA GLY A 51 -1.57 -16.52 7.55
C GLY A 51 -1.08 -15.55 8.64
N GLN A 52 -0.34 -14.50 8.30
CA GLN A 52 0.24 -13.56 9.25
C GLN A 52 -0.18 -12.11 8.95
N PRO A 53 -0.42 -11.28 9.98
CA PRO A 53 -0.64 -9.86 9.79
C PRO A 53 0.69 -9.17 9.40
N HIS A 54 0.62 -8.33 8.39
CA HIS A 54 1.74 -7.48 8.01
C HIS A 54 1.97 -6.38 9.05
N ARG A 55 3.23 -6.13 9.39
CA ARG A 55 3.62 -5.02 10.29
C ARG A 55 3.39 -3.64 9.65
N ALA A 56 3.52 -3.55 8.34
CA ALA A 56 3.17 -2.37 7.57
C ALA A 56 2.32 -2.79 6.36
N ILE A 57 1.54 -1.87 5.81
CA ILE A 57 0.77 -2.18 4.61
C ILE A 57 1.72 -2.38 3.42
N PRO A 58 1.61 -3.48 2.66
CA PRO A 58 2.37 -3.67 1.43
C PRO A 58 2.04 -2.61 0.38
N VAL A 59 3.03 -2.18 -0.41
CA VAL A 59 2.88 -1.17 -1.46
C VAL A 59 1.69 -1.48 -2.38
N THR A 60 1.66 -2.68 -2.94
CA THR A 60 0.57 -3.09 -3.85
C THR A 60 -0.79 -3.15 -3.14
N GLY A 61 -0.83 -3.55 -1.87
CA GLY A 61 -2.05 -3.56 -1.07
C GLY A 61 -2.58 -2.16 -0.79
N SER A 62 -1.69 -1.19 -0.52
CA SER A 62 -2.09 0.20 -0.33
C SER A 62 -2.62 0.84 -1.63
N MET A 63 -1.97 0.55 -2.76
CA MET A 63 -2.44 1.02 -4.08
C MET A 63 -3.80 0.42 -4.45
N CYS A 64 -4.02 -0.88 -4.20
CA CYS A 64 -5.33 -1.50 -4.37
C CYS A 64 -6.41 -0.85 -3.48
N ALA A 65 -6.07 -0.52 -2.24
CA ALA A 65 -6.99 0.16 -1.32
C ALA A 65 -7.33 1.57 -1.82
N ALA A 66 -6.35 2.33 -2.35
CA ALA A 66 -6.58 3.64 -2.93
C ALA A 66 -7.52 3.59 -4.14
N ILE A 67 -7.34 2.61 -5.02
CA ILE A 67 -8.25 2.37 -6.16
C ILE A 67 -9.65 2.01 -5.65
N ALA A 68 -9.75 1.07 -4.71
CA ALA A 68 -11.03 0.63 -4.17
C ALA A 68 -11.78 1.76 -3.45
N ALA A 69 -11.07 2.69 -2.81
CA ALA A 69 -11.68 3.86 -2.16
C ALA A 69 -12.42 4.77 -3.15
N GLN A 70 -12.02 4.79 -4.42
CA GLN A 70 -12.65 5.60 -5.47
C GLN A 70 -13.76 4.85 -6.25
N ILE A 71 -13.86 3.54 -6.08
CA ILE A 71 -14.91 2.74 -6.71
C ILE A 71 -16.12 2.71 -5.79
N THR A 72 -17.23 3.30 -6.24
CA THR A 72 -18.48 3.36 -5.49
C THR A 72 -18.92 1.98 -5.02
N ASP A 73 -19.48 1.91 -3.81
CA ASP A 73 -20.01 0.71 -3.17
C ASP A 73 -19.00 -0.38 -2.81
N THR A 74 -17.72 -0.18 -3.01
CA THR A 74 -16.74 -1.08 -2.40
C THR A 74 -16.73 -0.91 -0.88
N VAL A 75 -16.30 -1.95 -0.16
CA VAL A 75 -16.15 -1.89 1.31
C VAL A 75 -15.22 -0.74 1.71
N VAL A 76 -14.12 -0.57 0.99
CA VAL A 76 -13.14 0.50 1.23
C VAL A 76 -13.76 1.87 1.02
N ASN A 77 -14.48 2.09 -0.08
CA ASN A 77 -15.18 3.35 -0.38
C ASN A 77 -16.17 3.74 0.72
N ARG A 78 -16.98 2.78 1.18
CA ARG A 78 -17.98 3.03 2.22
C ARG A 78 -17.40 3.36 3.59
N LEU A 79 -16.21 2.87 3.90
CA LEU A 79 -15.58 3.04 5.20
C LEU A 79 -14.52 4.15 5.23
N CYS A 80 -14.02 4.55 4.04
CA CYS A 80 -13.05 5.62 3.92
C CYS A 80 -13.70 6.99 4.12
N ARG A 81 -13.09 7.84 4.93
CA ARG A 81 -13.48 9.26 4.99
C ARG A 81 -13.24 9.90 3.62
N PRO A 82 -14.05 10.88 3.21
CA PRO A 82 -13.75 11.65 2.03
C PRO A 82 -12.35 12.27 2.13
N ALA A 83 -11.47 11.91 1.23
CA ALA A 83 -10.13 12.47 1.18
C ALA A 83 -10.18 13.95 0.75
N ALA A 84 -9.23 14.75 1.23
CA ALA A 84 -9.11 16.15 0.82
C ALA A 84 -8.81 16.27 -0.69
N ALA A 85 -8.11 15.26 -1.25
CA ALA A 85 -7.89 15.11 -2.68
C ALA A 85 -7.89 13.59 -3.02
N PRO A 86 -8.32 13.19 -4.23
CA PRO A 86 -8.37 11.79 -4.64
C PRO A 86 -7.02 11.07 -4.56
N ASP A 87 -5.94 11.82 -4.68
CA ASP A 87 -4.56 11.35 -4.67
C ASP A 87 -3.89 11.48 -3.29
N ASP A 88 -4.66 11.64 -2.21
CA ASP A 88 -4.13 11.80 -0.86
C ASP A 88 -4.96 11.07 0.19
N ILE A 89 -5.05 9.77 0.08
CA ILE A 89 -5.71 8.92 1.07
C ILE A 89 -4.69 8.49 2.13
N ARG A 90 -5.03 8.69 3.40
CA ARG A 90 -4.20 8.34 4.55
C ARG A 90 -4.68 7.04 5.17
N ILE A 91 -3.88 5.98 5.00
CA ILE A 91 -4.21 4.64 5.48
C ILE A 91 -3.44 4.36 6.78
N ALA A 92 -4.16 4.22 7.89
CA ALA A 92 -3.56 3.75 9.15
C ALA A 92 -3.26 2.25 9.08
N HIS A 93 -2.06 1.87 9.49
CA HIS A 93 -1.59 0.49 9.58
C HIS A 93 -0.72 0.30 10.84
N PRO A 94 -0.30 -0.92 11.22
CA PRO A 94 0.40 -1.14 12.49
C PRO A 94 1.67 -0.30 12.71
N SER A 95 2.33 0.15 11.68
CA SER A 95 3.57 0.95 11.77
C SER A 95 3.39 2.45 11.49
N GLY A 96 2.14 2.96 11.46
CA GLY A 96 1.86 4.38 11.23
C GLY A 96 0.86 4.63 10.12
N VAL A 97 1.09 5.66 9.31
CA VAL A 97 0.20 6.08 8.21
C VAL A 97 0.94 6.00 6.88
N ALA A 98 0.30 5.35 5.90
CA ALA A 98 0.72 5.40 4.51
C ALA A 98 -0.15 6.39 3.73
N ARG A 99 0.47 7.30 2.99
CA ARG A 99 -0.22 8.21 2.06
C ARG A 99 -0.19 7.59 0.67
N VAL A 100 -1.37 7.49 0.07
CA VAL A 100 -1.56 6.84 -1.23
C VAL A 100 -2.61 7.61 -2.02
N GLY A 101 -2.57 7.47 -3.32
CA GLY A 101 -3.58 8.04 -4.20
C GLY A 101 -3.87 7.13 -5.37
N ALA A 102 -4.97 7.39 -6.05
CA ALA A 102 -5.31 6.74 -7.30
C ALA A 102 -6.17 7.67 -8.16
N THR A 103 -6.12 7.48 -9.46
CA THR A 103 -7.07 8.06 -10.40
C THR A 103 -7.89 6.92 -10.99
N VAL A 104 -9.20 6.97 -10.77
CA VAL A 104 -10.14 5.96 -11.26
C VAL A 104 -11.22 6.66 -12.06
N THR A 105 -11.47 6.19 -13.27
CA THR A 105 -12.50 6.72 -14.17
C THR A 105 -13.53 5.66 -14.50
N GLN A 106 -14.70 6.08 -14.95
CA GLN A 106 -15.71 5.16 -15.45
C GLN A 106 -15.80 5.29 -16.97
N GLN A 107 -15.48 4.24 -17.70
CA GLN A 107 -15.48 4.19 -19.15
C GLN A 107 -16.47 3.11 -19.62
N LYS A 108 -17.51 3.51 -20.35
CA LYS A 108 -18.55 2.61 -20.87
C LYS A 108 -19.15 1.70 -19.79
N GLY A 109 -19.40 2.26 -18.59
CA GLY A 109 -19.96 1.52 -17.45
C GLY A 109 -18.98 0.61 -16.70
N LYS A 110 -17.70 0.61 -17.05
CA LYS A 110 -16.65 -0.15 -16.36
C LYS A 110 -15.70 0.80 -15.63
N TRP A 111 -15.25 0.41 -14.46
CA TRP A 111 -14.22 1.11 -13.72
C TRP A 111 -12.85 0.84 -14.34
N VAL A 112 -12.08 1.90 -14.52
CA VAL A 112 -10.71 1.87 -15.05
C VAL A 112 -9.82 2.61 -14.07
N ALA A 113 -8.79 1.95 -13.56
CA ALA A 113 -7.74 2.57 -12.76
C ALA A 113 -6.65 3.07 -13.71
N ASP A 114 -6.55 4.39 -13.84
CA ASP A 114 -5.58 5.03 -14.73
C ASP A 114 -4.19 5.06 -14.10
N ASN A 115 -4.12 5.32 -12.80
CA ASN A 115 -2.88 5.26 -12.02
C ASN A 115 -3.14 4.96 -10.54
N ALA A 116 -2.07 4.60 -9.83
CA ALA A 116 -2.01 4.59 -8.38
C ALA A 116 -0.63 5.07 -7.91
N VAL A 117 -0.60 5.85 -6.84
CA VAL A 117 0.60 6.52 -6.32
C VAL A 117 0.79 6.16 -4.85
N LEU A 118 2.03 5.89 -4.45
CA LEU A 118 2.42 5.78 -3.05
C LEU A 118 3.47 6.85 -2.74
N TYR A 119 3.19 7.65 -1.73
CA TYR A 119 4.15 8.65 -1.25
C TYR A 119 5.10 8.01 -0.24
N ARG A 120 6.40 8.21 -0.45
CA ARG A 120 7.45 7.72 0.44
C ARG A 120 8.40 8.85 0.80
N THR A 121 8.81 8.85 2.04
CA THR A 121 9.91 9.70 2.48
C THR A 121 11.23 8.94 2.35
N ALA A 122 12.29 9.66 2.03
CA ALA A 122 13.65 9.13 2.01
C ALA A 122 14.57 10.05 2.80
N ARG A 123 15.49 9.46 3.54
CA ARG A 123 16.52 10.17 4.27
C ARG A 123 17.87 9.59 3.88
N ARG A 124 18.83 10.46 3.55
CA ARG A 124 20.22 10.02 3.33
C ARG A 124 20.75 9.49 4.66
N LEU A 125 21.18 8.23 4.68
CA LEU A 125 21.74 7.59 5.87
C LEU A 125 23.27 7.58 5.84
N MET A 126 23.85 7.61 4.64
CA MET A 126 25.30 7.51 4.45
C MET A 126 25.68 8.16 3.11
N ASP A 127 26.90 8.64 3.04
CA ASP A 127 27.57 9.11 1.84
C ASP A 127 28.97 8.49 1.78
N GLY A 128 29.45 8.12 0.60
CA GLY A 128 30.74 7.43 0.47
C GLY A 128 31.08 7.09 -0.96
N HIS A 129 32.26 6.50 -1.14
CA HIS A 129 32.78 6.10 -2.44
C HIS A 129 32.83 4.57 -2.54
N VAL A 130 32.54 4.07 -3.71
CA VAL A 130 32.66 2.65 -4.04
C VAL A 130 33.75 2.49 -5.10
N TYR A 131 34.73 1.65 -4.80
CA TYR A 131 35.78 1.31 -5.78
C TYR A 131 35.24 0.25 -6.75
N VAL A 132 35.24 0.59 -8.04
CA VAL A 132 34.85 -0.33 -9.11
C VAL A 132 36.06 -0.60 -10.01
N SER A 133 36.19 -1.84 -10.47
CA SER A 133 37.27 -2.20 -11.40
C SER A 133 37.10 -1.46 -12.73
N ALA A 134 38.11 -0.76 -13.19
CA ALA A 134 38.14 -0.07 -14.48
C ALA A 134 37.80 -0.99 -15.66
N ALA A 135 38.15 -2.28 -15.57
CA ALA A 135 37.78 -3.27 -16.59
C ALA A 135 36.29 -3.55 -16.71
N LYS A 136 35.51 -3.26 -15.64
CA LYS A 136 34.05 -3.43 -15.61
C LYS A 136 33.28 -2.16 -15.94
N THR A 137 33.98 -1.04 -16.06
CA THR A 137 33.39 0.29 -16.33
C THR A 137 34.16 1.01 -17.46
N PRO A 138 34.26 0.39 -18.66
CA PRO A 138 34.90 1.06 -19.77
C PRO A 138 34.08 2.30 -20.13
N GLY A 139 34.71 3.48 -20.10
CA GLY A 139 34.10 4.77 -20.42
C GLY A 139 33.74 5.66 -19.22
N LEU A 140 33.97 5.22 -17.98
CA LEU A 140 33.98 6.11 -16.83
C LEU A 140 35.45 6.62 -16.66
N SER A 141 35.65 7.91 -16.89
CA SER A 141 36.91 8.57 -16.51
C SER A 141 36.94 8.70 -14.98
N ALA A 142 38.09 8.40 -14.39
CA ALA A 142 38.35 8.77 -13.01
C ALA A 142 38.65 10.29 -13.01
N ASP A 143 37.71 11.08 -12.49
CA ASP A 143 37.95 12.48 -12.10
C ASP A 143 38.61 12.52 -10.72
#